data_2fa5dbd322f5b9f63a5cfd8d47b91376
#
_entry.id   2fa5dbd322f5b9f63a5cfd8d47b91376
#
_cell.length_a   1.000
_cell.length_b   1.000
_cell.length_c   1.000
_cell.angle_alpha   90.00
_cell.angle_beta   90.00
_cell.angle_gamma   90.00
#
_symmetry.space_group_name_H-M   'P 1'
#
loop_
_entity.id
_entity.type
_entity.pdbx_description
1 polymer ?
#
loop_
_entity_poly.entity_id
_entity_poly.type
_entity_poly.pdbx_seq_one_letter_code
_entity_poly.pdbx_strand_id
1 'polypeptide(L)'
;MTDTPPAKSPGLLSRLARARPTKPGEIYGVPGQGNTFWLSVGSVLVMLFVWWLVTALGLVKPLFVPAPQLVLAKFVQIWNEGFTNTSFLEHIFISTARVFGAFLLACIIGLPLGLAMGMSPMIRGIFDPPIEFYRPIPPLAYLPLMIIWFGIGETSKVLLIFLSVFAPVVLGARSGVKSAAIEQIHAAYSFGATRWQVMRYVIMPSAMPEILTAMRVGIGFGWTTLVAAEMVAATSGLGYMVLSASQF
;
A
#
# COMPACT_ATOMS: atom_id res chain seq x y z
N MET A 1 -21.48 -47.89 30.96
CA MET A 1 -22.38 -47.14 30.11
C MET A 1 -22.18 -45.67 30.41
N THR A 2 -21.41 -44.98 29.59
CA THR A 2 -21.14 -43.54 29.74
C THR A 2 -22.04 -42.80 28.75
N ASP A 3 -23.10 -42.20 29.29
CA ASP A 3 -23.99 -41.35 28.54
C ASP A 3 -23.22 -40.10 28.06
N THR A 4 -22.88 -40.05 26.77
CA THR A 4 -22.43 -38.84 26.10
C THR A 4 -23.65 -37.99 25.76
N PRO A 5 -23.74 -36.70 26.21
CA PRO A 5 -24.87 -35.85 25.88
C PRO A 5 -24.92 -35.58 24.35
N PRO A 6 -26.12 -35.46 23.76
CA PRO A 6 -26.26 -35.27 22.32
C PRO A 6 -25.62 -33.94 21.89
N ALA A 7 -24.81 -33.98 20.84
CA ALA A 7 -24.16 -32.83 20.26
C ALA A 7 -25.21 -31.77 19.85
N LYS A 8 -25.12 -30.57 20.44
CA LYS A 8 -25.98 -29.44 20.06
C LYS A 8 -25.81 -29.15 18.57
N SER A 9 -26.93 -29.08 17.85
CA SER A 9 -26.96 -28.71 16.44
C SER A 9 -26.24 -27.37 16.25
N PRO A 10 -25.34 -27.23 15.28
CA PRO A 10 -24.60 -26.00 15.05
C PRO A 10 -25.56 -24.88 14.69
N GLY A 11 -25.52 -23.78 15.44
CA GLY A 11 -26.35 -22.59 15.20
C GLY A 11 -26.11 -21.99 13.81
N LEU A 12 -27.07 -21.20 13.32
CA LEU A 12 -27.05 -20.59 11.98
C LEU A 12 -25.73 -19.82 11.71
N LEU A 13 -25.20 -19.10 12.70
CA LEU A 13 -23.95 -18.36 12.62
C LEU A 13 -22.73 -19.28 12.47
N SER A 14 -22.73 -20.45 13.08
CA SER A 14 -21.63 -21.44 12.92
C SER A 14 -21.66 -22.15 11.56
N ARG A 15 -22.83 -22.16 10.88
CA ARG A 15 -22.94 -22.65 9.50
C ARG A 15 -22.43 -21.65 8.48
N LEU A 16 -22.57 -20.35 8.75
CA LEU A 16 -22.06 -19.26 7.91
C LEU A 16 -20.54 -19.06 8.07
N ALA A 17 -20.02 -19.26 9.29
CA ALA A 17 -18.59 -19.27 9.58
C ALA A 17 -18.09 -20.72 9.68
N ARG A 18 -18.01 -21.45 8.57
CA ARG A 18 -17.40 -22.79 8.55
C ARG A 18 -15.93 -22.65 8.90
N ALA A 19 -15.59 -22.93 10.16
CA ALA A 19 -14.22 -23.21 10.55
C ALA A 19 -13.69 -24.37 9.72
N ARG A 20 -12.46 -24.29 9.25
CA ARG A 20 -11.81 -25.39 8.53
C ARG A 20 -11.77 -26.60 9.47
N PRO A 21 -12.19 -27.81 9.02
CA PRO A 21 -12.08 -28.98 9.86
C PRO A 21 -10.61 -29.19 10.26
N THR A 22 -10.36 -29.42 11.54
CA THR A 22 -9.04 -29.74 12.09
C THR A 22 -8.48 -30.98 11.39
N LYS A 23 -7.23 -30.93 10.96
CA LYS A 23 -6.54 -32.11 10.41
C LYS A 23 -6.26 -33.11 11.55
N PRO A 24 -6.23 -34.43 11.25
CA PRO A 24 -5.83 -35.43 12.24
C PRO A 24 -4.45 -35.05 12.84
N GLY A 25 -4.40 -34.83 14.16
CA GLY A 25 -3.19 -34.39 14.88
C GLY A 25 -3.16 -32.94 15.31
N GLU A 26 -4.08 -32.06 14.86
CA GLU A 26 -4.22 -30.70 15.34
C GLU A 26 -5.16 -30.65 16.55
N ILE A 27 -4.65 -30.22 17.70
CA ILE A 27 -5.40 -30.16 18.98
C ILE A 27 -6.32 -28.91 19.00
N TYR A 28 -5.96 -27.85 18.28
CA TYR A 28 -6.74 -26.61 18.16
C TYR A 28 -6.73 -26.10 16.72
N GLY A 29 -7.90 -25.63 16.24
CA GLY A 29 -7.97 -24.89 14.98
C GLY A 29 -7.16 -23.59 15.06
N VAL A 30 -6.47 -23.23 13.96
CA VAL A 30 -5.71 -21.98 13.92
C VAL A 30 -6.69 -20.80 13.97
N PRO A 31 -6.57 -19.86 14.94
CA PRO A 31 -7.43 -18.68 15.04
C PRO A 31 -7.42 -17.90 13.71
N GLY A 32 -8.59 -17.47 13.24
CA GLY A 32 -8.72 -16.70 12.00
C GLY A 32 -8.78 -17.50 10.69
N GLN A 33 -8.69 -18.83 10.71
CA GLN A 33 -8.87 -19.68 9.54
C GLN A 33 -10.32 -20.15 9.43
N GLY A 34 -11.16 -19.41 8.74
CA GLY A 34 -12.53 -19.76 8.41
C GLY A 34 -12.94 -19.20 7.06
N ASN A 35 -13.93 -19.79 6.40
CA ASN A 35 -14.52 -19.19 5.21
C ASN A 35 -15.51 -18.10 5.64
N THR A 36 -15.07 -16.84 5.65
CA THR A 36 -15.86 -15.67 6.02
C THR A 36 -16.49 -14.99 4.81
N PHE A 37 -16.39 -15.57 3.60
CA PHE A 37 -16.84 -14.93 2.36
C PHE A 37 -18.27 -14.41 2.44
N TRP A 38 -19.22 -15.24 2.87
CA TRP A 38 -20.64 -14.83 2.97
C TRP A 38 -20.88 -13.78 4.05
N LEU A 39 -20.12 -13.79 5.14
CA LEU A 39 -20.18 -12.75 6.16
C LEU A 39 -19.63 -11.42 5.62
N SER A 40 -18.53 -11.47 4.87
CA SER A 40 -17.97 -10.29 4.23
C SER A 40 -18.90 -9.70 3.18
N VAL A 41 -19.50 -10.52 2.32
CA VAL A 41 -20.52 -10.08 1.35
C VAL A 41 -21.73 -9.47 2.08
N GLY A 42 -22.22 -10.16 3.13
CA GLY A 42 -23.34 -9.66 3.94
C GLY A 42 -23.04 -8.31 4.59
N SER A 43 -21.86 -8.13 5.15
CA SER A 43 -21.45 -6.85 5.76
C SER A 43 -21.40 -5.71 4.76
N VAL A 44 -20.87 -5.96 3.54
CA VAL A 44 -20.85 -4.96 2.47
C VAL A 44 -22.26 -4.60 2.01
N LEU A 45 -23.15 -5.60 1.83
CA LEU A 45 -24.53 -5.34 1.44
C LEU A 45 -25.30 -4.55 2.50
N VAL A 46 -25.09 -4.87 3.78
CA VAL A 46 -25.68 -4.12 4.90
C VAL A 46 -25.18 -2.67 4.89
N MET A 47 -23.89 -2.44 4.68
CA MET A 47 -23.33 -1.09 4.63
C MET A 47 -23.91 -0.28 3.45
N LEU A 48 -24.02 -0.89 2.26
CA LEU A 48 -24.64 -0.25 1.09
C LEU A 48 -26.14 0.03 1.31
N PHE A 49 -26.84 -0.90 1.94
CA PHE A 49 -28.25 -0.72 2.28
C PHE A 49 -28.46 0.41 3.30
N VAL A 50 -27.65 0.47 4.35
CA VAL A 50 -27.69 1.57 5.34
C VAL A 50 -27.40 2.90 4.67
N TRP A 51 -26.39 2.98 3.80
CA TRP A 51 -26.10 4.20 3.03
C TRP A 51 -27.30 4.62 2.16
N TRP A 52 -27.87 3.68 1.40
CA TRP A 52 -29.06 3.95 0.60
C TRP A 52 -30.25 4.40 1.47
N LEU A 53 -30.50 3.72 2.58
CA LEU A 53 -31.62 4.04 3.49
C LEU A 53 -31.48 5.44 4.10
N VAL A 54 -30.31 5.79 4.61
CA VAL A 54 -30.01 7.11 5.21
C VAL A 54 -30.24 8.24 4.20
N THR A 55 -29.83 8.03 2.95
CA THR A 55 -30.01 9.02 1.88
C THR A 55 -31.44 9.06 1.35
N ALA A 56 -32.16 7.93 1.28
CA ALA A 56 -33.55 7.84 0.85
C ALA A 56 -34.52 8.47 1.87
N LEU A 57 -34.23 8.35 3.18
CA LEU A 57 -34.99 8.97 4.25
C LEU A 57 -34.71 10.48 4.43
N GLY A 58 -33.73 11.02 3.67
CA GLY A 58 -33.38 12.44 3.77
C GLY A 58 -32.73 12.84 5.10
N LEU A 59 -32.18 11.88 5.87
CA LEU A 59 -31.54 12.13 7.17
C LEU A 59 -30.28 12.99 7.07
N VAL A 60 -29.63 12.98 5.90
CA VAL A 60 -28.43 13.76 5.63
C VAL A 60 -28.61 14.53 4.32
N LYS A 61 -28.17 15.79 4.31
CA LYS A 61 -28.24 16.61 3.09
C LYS A 61 -27.41 15.98 1.96
N PRO A 62 -27.94 15.94 0.72
CA PRO A 62 -27.24 15.35 -0.45
C PRO A 62 -25.85 15.93 -0.71
N LEU A 63 -25.59 17.17 -0.25
CA LEU A 63 -24.29 17.83 -0.34
C LEU A 63 -23.21 17.08 0.45
N PHE A 64 -23.54 16.50 1.60
CA PHE A 64 -22.56 15.79 2.44
C PHE A 64 -22.48 14.31 2.12
N VAL A 65 -23.64 13.69 1.85
CA VAL A 65 -23.72 12.27 1.52
C VAL A 65 -24.70 12.11 0.35
N PRO A 66 -24.18 12.07 -0.90
CA PRO A 66 -25.01 11.85 -2.07
C PRO A 66 -25.60 10.43 -2.08
N ALA A 67 -26.77 10.28 -2.68
CA ALA A 67 -27.40 8.96 -2.84
C ALA A 67 -26.57 8.05 -3.77
N PRO A 68 -26.51 6.73 -3.54
CA PRO A 68 -25.76 5.80 -4.36
C PRO A 68 -26.06 5.88 -5.85
N GLN A 69 -27.35 6.14 -6.20
CA GLN A 69 -27.79 6.29 -7.58
C GLN A 69 -27.16 7.52 -8.27
N LEU A 70 -27.05 8.64 -7.53
CA LEU A 70 -26.41 9.86 -8.04
C LEU A 70 -24.91 9.66 -8.28
N VAL A 71 -24.26 8.93 -7.37
CA VAL A 71 -22.83 8.59 -7.52
C VAL A 71 -22.61 7.74 -8.77
N LEU A 72 -23.43 6.72 -8.98
CA LEU A 72 -23.36 5.87 -10.17
C LEU A 72 -23.65 6.65 -11.46
N ALA A 73 -24.69 7.48 -11.47
CA ALA A 73 -25.01 8.31 -12.62
C ALA A 73 -23.86 9.27 -12.98
N LYS A 74 -23.26 9.91 -11.96
CA LYS A 74 -22.12 10.80 -12.15
C LYS A 74 -20.86 10.05 -12.62
N PHE A 75 -20.62 8.85 -12.12
CA PHE A 75 -19.54 8.00 -12.59
C PHE A 75 -19.70 7.64 -14.07
N VAL A 76 -20.91 7.23 -14.51
CA VAL A 76 -21.21 6.92 -15.92
C VAL A 76 -21.04 8.17 -16.80
N GLN A 77 -21.47 9.34 -16.31
CA GLN A 77 -21.29 10.61 -17.00
C GLN A 77 -19.79 10.89 -17.23
N ILE A 78 -18.98 10.85 -16.15
CA ILE A 78 -17.54 11.11 -16.25
C ILE A 78 -16.84 10.08 -17.15
N TRP A 79 -17.29 8.83 -17.13
CA TRP A 79 -16.75 7.78 -17.98
C TRP A 79 -16.96 8.07 -19.49
N ASN A 80 -18.15 8.58 -19.86
CA ASN A 80 -18.51 8.82 -21.26
C ASN A 80 -18.05 10.20 -21.75
N GLU A 81 -18.20 11.23 -20.94
CA GLU A 81 -17.97 12.63 -21.34
C GLU A 81 -16.58 13.14 -20.92
N GLY A 82 -15.88 12.40 -20.02
CA GLY A 82 -14.65 12.88 -19.42
C GLY A 82 -14.88 13.90 -18.29
N PHE A 83 -13.78 14.49 -17.84
CA PHE A 83 -13.77 15.55 -16.82
C PHE A 83 -12.79 16.65 -17.25
N THR A 84 -13.23 17.91 -17.27
CA THR A 84 -12.40 19.09 -17.62
C THR A 84 -11.65 18.91 -18.95
N ASN A 85 -12.33 18.51 -20.01
CA ASN A 85 -11.79 18.26 -21.37
C ASN A 85 -10.76 17.13 -21.48
N THR A 86 -10.65 16.28 -20.46
CA THR A 86 -9.73 15.13 -20.41
C THR A 86 -10.54 13.86 -20.16
N SER A 87 -10.23 12.76 -20.82
CA SER A 87 -10.94 11.50 -20.59
C SER A 87 -10.62 10.92 -19.21
N PHE A 88 -11.58 10.19 -18.62
CA PHE A 88 -11.37 9.56 -17.32
C PHE A 88 -10.20 8.59 -17.33
N LEU A 89 -10.03 7.83 -18.41
CA LEU A 89 -8.91 6.90 -18.56
C LEU A 89 -7.56 7.62 -18.61
N GLU A 90 -7.51 8.81 -19.22
CA GLU A 90 -6.30 9.62 -19.28
C GLU A 90 -5.91 10.13 -17.88
N HIS A 91 -6.87 10.57 -17.06
CA HIS A 91 -6.60 10.92 -15.66
C HIS A 91 -6.02 9.74 -14.87
N ILE A 92 -6.59 8.53 -15.02
CA ILE A 92 -6.07 7.31 -14.40
C ILE A 92 -4.65 7.01 -14.89
N PHE A 93 -4.42 7.06 -16.19
CA PHE A 93 -3.12 6.76 -16.79
C PHE A 93 -2.04 7.71 -16.28
N ILE A 94 -2.31 9.02 -16.27
CA ILE A 94 -1.37 10.04 -15.81
C ILE A 94 -1.02 9.83 -14.34
N SER A 95 -2.01 9.65 -13.46
CA SER A 95 -1.78 9.39 -12.02
C SER A 95 -1.00 8.10 -11.80
N THR A 96 -1.37 7.04 -12.51
CA THR A 96 -0.70 5.73 -12.42
C THR A 96 0.74 5.82 -12.92
N ALA A 97 0.99 6.49 -14.03
CA ALA A 97 2.32 6.68 -14.59
C ALA A 97 3.23 7.46 -13.63
N ARG A 98 2.73 8.50 -12.97
CA ARG A 98 3.47 9.26 -11.94
C ARG A 98 3.88 8.37 -10.77
N VAL A 99 2.92 7.62 -10.19
CA VAL A 99 3.21 6.74 -9.04
C VAL A 99 4.18 5.64 -9.41
N PHE A 100 3.91 4.90 -10.49
CA PHE A 100 4.77 3.79 -10.87
C PHE A 100 6.15 4.25 -11.35
N GLY A 101 6.24 5.38 -12.05
CA GLY A 101 7.51 5.97 -12.44
C GLY A 101 8.35 6.35 -11.22
N ALA A 102 7.78 7.06 -10.25
CA ALA A 102 8.44 7.42 -9.01
C ALA A 102 8.81 6.18 -8.17
N PHE A 103 7.90 5.19 -8.08
CA PHE A 103 8.13 3.93 -7.37
C PHE A 103 9.27 3.12 -7.98
N LEU A 104 9.30 2.95 -9.29
CA LEU A 104 10.38 2.24 -9.98
C LEU A 104 11.72 2.93 -9.76
N LEU A 105 11.76 4.26 -9.88
CA LEU A 105 12.96 5.04 -9.61
C LEU A 105 13.43 4.85 -8.16
N ALA A 106 12.49 4.89 -7.19
CA ALA A 106 12.80 4.64 -5.78
C ALA A 106 13.31 3.22 -5.52
N CYS A 107 12.79 2.21 -6.22
CA CYS A 107 13.27 0.85 -6.12
C CYS A 107 14.66 0.68 -6.77
N ILE A 108 14.87 1.25 -7.96
CA ILE A 108 16.17 1.14 -8.68
C ILE A 108 17.30 1.75 -7.86
N ILE A 109 17.07 2.86 -7.18
CA ILE A 109 18.09 3.54 -6.37
C ILE A 109 18.08 3.02 -4.93
N GLY A 110 16.89 2.88 -4.35
CA GLY A 110 16.70 2.58 -2.93
C GLY A 110 17.07 1.16 -2.54
N LEU A 111 16.75 0.15 -3.37
CA LEU A 111 17.09 -1.24 -3.03
C LEU A 111 18.61 -1.48 -2.98
N PRO A 112 19.40 -1.10 -4.00
CA PRO A 112 20.86 -1.24 -3.91
C PRO A 112 21.45 -0.45 -2.74
N LEU A 113 20.99 0.78 -2.52
CA LEU A 113 21.46 1.60 -1.42
C LEU A 113 21.13 0.96 -0.07
N GLY A 114 19.90 0.51 0.14
CA GLY A 114 19.46 -0.14 1.38
C GLY A 114 20.25 -1.44 1.67
N LEU A 115 20.46 -2.27 0.66
CA LEU A 115 21.30 -3.46 0.78
C LEU A 115 22.75 -3.10 1.12
N ALA A 116 23.31 -2.09 0.47
CA ALA A 116 24.68 -1.61 0.76
C ALA A 116 24.79 -1.05 2.20
N MET A 117 23.78 -0.31 2.67
CA MET A 117 23.71 0.18 4.06
C MET A 117 23.59 -0.98 5.06
N GLY A 118 22.89 -2.06 4.70
CA GLY A 118 22.76 -3.26 5.53
C GLY A 118 24.10 -4.00 5.69
N MET A 119 24.94 -3.99 4.65
CA MET A 119 26.21 -4.72 4.62
C MET A 119 27.42 -3.89 5.07
N SER A 120 27.38 -2.55 4.96
CA SER A 120 28.49 -1.66 5.23
C SER A 120 28.15 -0.63 6.31
N PRO A 121 28.84 -0.68 7.47
CA PRO A 121 28.67 0.35 8.50
C PRO A 121 29.03 1.76 8.01
N MET A 122 29.99 1.89 7.10
CA MET A 122 30.40 3.17 6.52
C MET A 122 29.27 3.78 5.68
N ILE A 123 28.70 3.01 4.75
CA ILE A 123 27.59 3.48 3.90
C ILE A 123 26.39 3.83 4.77
N ARG A 124 26.08 2.99 5.76
CA ARG A 124 25.02 3.25 6.72
C ARG A 124 25.25 4.56 7.47
N GLY A 125 26.47 4.79 7.99
CA GLY A 125 26.80 6.01 8.74
C GLY A 125 26.63 7.30 7.93
N ILE A 126 26.82 7.22 6.60
CA ILE A 126 26.64 8.38 5.71
C ILE A 126 25.17 8.62 5.37
N PHE A 127 24.41 7.57 5.03
CA PHE A 127 23.05 7.72 4.47
C PHE A 127 21.92 7.60 5.51
N ASP A 128 22.17 6.97 6.67
CA ASP A 128 21.17 6.84 7.74
C ASP A 128 20.72 8.20 8.28
N PRO A 129 21.63 9.14 8.66
CA PRO A 129 21.20 10.40 9.23
C PRO A 129 20.28 11.23 8.32
N PRO A 130 20.59 11.45 7.02
CA PRO A 130 19.69 12.20 6.15
C PRO A 130 18.37 11.50 5.90
N ILE A 131 18.34 10.16 5.78
CA ILE A 131 17.10 9.41 5.56
C ILE A 131 16.21 9.46 6.82
N GLU A 132 16.76 9.21 7.99
CA GLU A 132 16.01 9.26 9.25
C GLU A 132 15.58 10.71 9.60
N PHE A 133 16.28 11.73 9.12
CA PHE A 133 15.91 13.13 9.31
C PHE A 133 14.65 13.50 8.50
N TYR A 134 14.59 13.17 7.21
CA TYR A 134 13.45 13.60 6.41
C TYR A 134 12.24 12.65 6.48
N ARG A 135 12.44 11.38 6.84
CA ARG A 135 11.40 10.35 6.89
C ARG A 135 10.15 10.73 7.70
N PRO A 136 10.27 11.31 8.93
CA PRO A 136 9.11 11.68 9.74
C PRO A 136 8.39 12.92 9.21
N ILE A 137 8.99 13.68 8.29
CA ILE A 137 8.39 14.90 7.74
C ILE A 137 7.30 14.50 6.73
N PRO A 138 6.04 14.91 6.91
CA PRO A 138 5.00 14.64 5.93
C PRO A 138 5.39 15.16 4.54
N PRO A 139 5.24 14.37 3.47
CA PRO A 139 5.62 14.79 2.11
C PRO A 139 5.04 16.13 1.67
N LEU A 140 3.81 16.43 2.10
CA LEU A 140 3.17 17.73 1.82
C LEU A 140 3.89 18.93 2.41
N ALA A 141 4.62 18.76 3.51
CA ALA A 141 5.31 19.87 4.16
C ALA A 141 6.46 20.42 3.30
N TYR A 142 7.08 19.59 2.47
CA TYR A 142 8.14 20.03 1.56
C TYR A 142 7.67 20.22 0.10
N LEU A 143 6.36 20.03 -0.20
CA LEU A 143 5.81 20.33 -1.52
C LEU A 143 6.07 21.76 -2.00
N PRO A 144 5.87 22.81 -1.17
CA PRO A 144 6.21 24.18 -1.61
C PRO A 144 7.69 24.34 -1.99
N LEU A 145 8.58 23.68 -1.26
CA LEU A 145 10.02 23.71 -1.54
C LEU A 145 10.34 23.02 -2.88
N MET A 146 9.66 21.88 -3.17
CA MET A 146 9.79 21.20 -4.46
C MET A 146 9.32 22.08 -5.61
N ILE A 147 8.24 22.86 -5.42
CA ILE A 147 7.75 23.78 -6.42
C ILE A 147 8.73 24.96 -6.64
N ILE A 148 9.31 25.48 -5.58
CA ILE A 148 10.31 26.57 -5.67
C ILE A 148 11.57 26.11 -6.42
N TRP A 149 12.05 24.91 -6.15
CA TRP A 149 13.29 24.39 -6.75
C TRP A 149 13.12 23.85 -8.17
N PHE A 150 12.01 23.17 -8.45
CA PHE A 150 11.79 22.42 -9.71
C PHE A 150 10.62 22.96 -10.54
N GLY A 151 9.93 24.02 -10.07
CA GLY A 151 8.78 24.61 -10.72
C GLY A 151 7.48 23.83 -10.54
N ILE A 152 6.38 24.43 -11.01
CA ILE A 152 5.06 23.77 -11.09
C ILE A 152 5.06 22.86 -12.31
N GLY A 153 5.43 21.59 -12.13
CA GLY A 153 5.52 20.65 -13.25
C GLY A 153 5.48 19.18 -12.83
N GLU A 154 5.75 18.31 -13.76
CA GLU A 154 5.81 16.85 -13.49
C GLU A 154 6.98 16.48 -12.59
N THR A 155 8.12 17.16 -12.73
CA THR A 155 9.34 16.89 -11.97
C THR A 155 9.11 17.03 -10.47
N SER A 156 8.50 18.13 -10.02
CA SER A 156 8.22 18.37 -8.59
C SER A 156 7.28 17.31 -8.01
N LYS A 157 6.25 16.90 -8.75
CA LYS A 157 5.31 15.85 -8.34
C LYS A 157 5.99 14.47 -8.24
N VAL A 158 6.71 14.07 -9.29
CA VAL A 158 7.40 12.78 -9.33
C VAL A 158 8.48 12.69 -8.25
N LEU A 159 9.26 13.76 -8.02
CA LEU A 159 10.25 13.79 -6.94
C LEU A 159 9.63 13.74 -5.55
N LEU A 160 8.50 14.39 -5.35
CA LEU A 160 7.77 14.32 -4.08
C LEU A 160 7.31 12.89 -3.78
N ILE A 161 6.71 12.21 -4.78
CA ILE A 161 6.29 10.81 -4.67
C ILE A 161 7.51 9.90 -4.48
N PHE A 162 8.58 10.12 -5.25
CA PHE A 162 9.83 9.40 -5.11
C PHE A 162 10.38 9.44 -3.67
N LEU A 163 10.48 10.61 -3.06
CA LEU A 163 10.98 10.76 -1.69
C LEU A 163 10.10 10.04 -0.67
N SER A 164 8.78 10.06 -0.86
CA SER A 164 7.85 9.36 0.04
C SER A 164 8.00 7.83 -0.02
N VAL A 165 8.34 7.29 -1.19
CA VAL A 165 8.54 5.85 -1.42
C VAL A 165 9.97 5.42 -1.05
N PHE A 166 10.95 6.29 -1.28
CA PHE A 166 12.37 5.98 -1.17
C PHE A 166 12.78 5.56 0.25
N ALA A 167 12.36 6.31 1.28
CA ALA A 167 12.73 5.99 2.66
C ALA A 167 12.24 4.59 3.10
N PRO A 168 10.95 4.22 2.97
CA PRO A 168 10.49 2.87 3.29
C PRO A 168 11.26 1.78 2.54
N VAL A 169 11.52 1.97 1.25
CA VAL A 169 12.22 1.00 0.40
C VAL A 169 13.67 0.80 0.86
N VAL A 170 14.41 1.89 1.10
CA VAL A 170 15.80 1.83 1.58
C VAL A 170 15.87 1.14 2.94
N LEU A 171 15.02 1.57 3.88
CA LEU A 171 15.04 1.03 5.24
C LEU A 171 14.59 -0.44 5.28
N GLY A 172 13.64 -0.83 4.45
CA GLY A 172 13.21 -2.21 4.33
C GLY A 172 14.29 -3.10 3.73
N ALA A 173 14.98 -2.64 2.68
CA ALA A 173 16.11 -3.37 2.11
C ALA A 173 17.27 -3.49 3.13
N ARG A 174 17.59 -2.42 3.87
CA ARG A 174 18.58 -2.44 4.96
C ARG A 174 18.18 -3.43 6.06
N SER A 175 16.93 -3.43 6.48
CA SER A 175 16.41 -4.36 7.49
C SER A 175 16.48 -5.80 7.01
N GLY A 176 16.12 -6.03 5.75
CA GLY A 176 16.14 -7.35 5.13
C GLY A 176 17.52 -8.02 5.13
N VAL A 177 18.63 -7.26 5.07
CA VAL A 177 19.97 -7.84 5.19
C VAL A 177 20.17 -8.55 6.53
N LYS A 178 19.51 -8.08 7.60
CA LYS A 178 19.61 -8.67 8.94
C LYS A 178 18.75 -9.93 9.11
N SER A 179 17.85 -10.24 8.19
CA SER A 179 17.03 -11.45 8.25
C SER A 179 17.80 -12.72 7.86
N ALA A 180 18.97 -12.57 7.20
CA ALA A 180 19.84 -13.71 6.92
C ALA A 180 20.49 -14.20 8.23
N ALA A 181 20.33 -15.50 8.53
CA ALA A 181 20.96 -16.11 9.70
C ALA A 181 22.48 -16.09 9.58
N ILE A 182 23.18 -15.72 10.64
CA ILE A 182 24.65 -15.60 10.63
C ILE A 182 25.31 -16.95 10.36
N GLU A 183 24.67 -18.04 10.78
CA GLU A 183 25.12 -19.41 10.56
C GLU A 183 25.14 -19.76 9.06
N GLN A 184 24.13 -19.31 8.31
CA GLN A 184 24.07 -19.51 6.85
C GLN A 184 25.18 -18.73 6.14
N ILE A 185 25.49 -17.53 6.61
CA ILE A 185 26.57 -16.70 6.08
C ILE A 185 27.91 -17.36 6.35
N HIS A 186 28.14 -17.84 7.60
CA HIS A 186 29.39 -18.53 7.96
C HIS A 186 29.54 -19.84 7.22
N ALA A 187 28.47 -20.63 7.09
CA ALA A 187 28.49 -21.86 6.31
C ALA A 187 28.90 -21.61 4.85
N ALA A 188 28.31 -20.59 4.21
CA ALA A 188 28.67 -20.25 2.83
C ALA A 188 30.15 -19.87 2.69
N TYR A 189 30.70 -19.09 3.63
CA TYR A 189 32.13 -18.77 3.64
C TYR A 189 33.01 -20.00 3.87
N SER A 190 32.60 -20.93 4.72
CA SER A 190 33.33 -22.19 4.96
C SER A 190 33.41 -23.08 3.73
N PHE A 191 32.42 -22.98 2.82
CA PHE A 191 32.45 -23.63 1.49
C PHE A 191 33.21 -22.81 0.43
N GLY A 192 33.92 -21.73 0.82
CA GLY A 192 34.73 -20.91 -0.09
C GLY A 192 33.95 -19.90 -0.91
N ALA A 193 32.70 -19.57 -0.52
CA ALA A 193 31.90 -18.57 -1.23
C ALA A 193 32.55 -17.17 -1.12
N THR A 194 32.56 -16.43 -2.22
CA THR A 194 32.96 -15.03 -2.26
C THR A 194 31.88 -14.12 -1.65
N ARG A 195 32.26 -12.90 -1.26
CA ARG A 195 31.30 -11.90 -0.73
C ARG A 195 30.09 -11.67 -1.65
N TRP A 196 30.32 -11.65 -2.98
CA TRP A 196 29.25 -11.49 -3.96
C TRP A 196 28.31 -12.71 -4.01
N GLN A 197 28.87 -13.92 -3.91
CA GLN A 197 28.08 -15.15 -3.85
C GLN A 197 27.23 -15.19 -2.58
N VAL A 198 27.78 -14.84 -1.41
CA VAL A 198 27.02 -14.74 -0.15
C VAL A 198 25.89 -13.71 -0.29
N MET A 199 26.19 -12.54 -0.85
CA MET A 199 25.17 -11.51 -1.11
C MET A 199 24.05 -12.04 -2.01
N ARG A 200 24.40 -12.65 -3.15
CA ARG A 200 23.47 -13.07 -4.19
C ARG A 200 22.64 -14.29 -3.80
N TYR A 201 23.23 -15.25 -3.10
CA TYR A 201 22.62 -16.57 -2.85
C TYR A 201 22.15 -16.79 -1.41
N VAL A 202 22.62 -15.99 -0.45
CA VAL A 202 22.22 -16.11 0.95
C VAL A 202 21.43 -14.87 1.40
N ILE A 203 22.06 -13.68 1.33
CA ILE A 203 21.46 -12.47 1.90
C ILE A 203 20.25 -12.01 1.08
N MET A 204 20.39 -11.93 -0.24
CA MET A 204 19.31 -11.41 -1.11
C MET A 204 18.01 -12.26 -1.03
N PRO A 205 18.05 -13.59 -1.11
CA PRO A 205 16.85 -14.41 -0.93
C PRO A 205 16.25 -14.28 0.46
N SER A 206 17.07 -14.21 1.50
CA SER A 206 16.60 -14.03 2.88
C SER A 206 15.97 -12.65 3.13
N ALA A 207 16.47 -11.61 2.45
CA ALA A 207 15.95 -10.25 2.53
C ALA A 207 14.67 -10.03 1.74
N MET A 208 14.33 -10.90 0.78
CA MET A 208 13.23 -10.69 -0.16
C MET A 208 11.87 -10.46 0.51
N PRO A 209 11.45 -11.18 1.56
CA PRO A 209 10.18 -10.94 2.24
C PRO A 209 10.08 -9.53 2.82
N GLU A 210 11.15 -9.04 3.45
CA GLU A 210 11.21 -7.68 4.01
C GLU A 210 11.21 -6.62 2.91
N ILE A 211 11.95 -6.85 1.82
CA ILE A 211 11.98 -5.97 0.64
C ILE A 211 10.58 -5.84 0.04
N LEU A 212 9.89 -6.96 -0.21
CA LEU A 212 8.54 -6.95 -0.78
C LEU A 212 7.53 -6.25 0.15
N THR A 213 7.67 -6.45 1.45
CA THR A 213 6.85 -5.76 2.46
C THR A 213 7.09 -4.24 2.42
N ALA A 214 8.35 -3.82 2.37
CA ALA A 214 8.74 -2.42 2.27
C ALA A 214 8.27 -1.77 0.96
N MET A 215 8.37 -2.47 -0.17
CA MET A 215 7.85 -2.02 -1.46
C MET A 215 6.32 -1.83 -1.41
N ARG A 216 5.59 -2.75 -0.78
CA ARG A 216 4.13 -2.64 -0.59
C ARG A 216 3.77 -1.41 0.26
N VAL A 217 4.49 -1.18 1.35
CA VAL A 217 4.31 0.00 2.20
C VAL A 217 4.66 1.27 1.44
N GLY A 218 5.79 1.26 0.72
CA GLY A 218 6.26 2.38 -0.08
C GLY A 218 5.26 2.82 -1.15
N ILE A 219 4.68 1.88 -1.92
CA ILE A 219 3.69 2.23 -2.95
C ILE A 219 2.41 2.82 -2.32
N GLY A 220 2.03 2.37 -1.11
CA GLY A 220 0.92 2.96 -0.36
C GLY A 220 1.19 4.43 -0.01
N PHE A 221 2.39 4.77 0.47
CA PHE A 221 2.81 6.16 0.67
C PHE A 221 2.85 6.95 -0.64
N GLY A 222 3.29 6.32 -1.74
CA GLY A 222 3.28 6.91 -3.06
C GLY A 222 1.88 7.36 -3.51
N TRP A 223 0.87 6.51 -3.35
CA TRP A 223 -0.52 6.84 -3.68
C TRP A 223 -1.08 8.00 -2.86
N THR A 224 -0.87 8.00 -1.55
CA THR A 224 -1.35 9.10 -0.70
C THR A 224 -0.67 10.42 -1.04
N THR A 225 0.64 10.38 -1.29
CA THR A 225 1.42 11.56 -1.69
C THR A 225 1.03 12.05 -3.08
N LEU A 226 0.75 11.15 -4.03
CA LEU A 226 0.26 11.51 -5.36
C LEU A 226 -0.99 12.36 -5.30
N VAL A 227 -2.04 11.85 -4.62
CA VAL A 227 -3.33 12.56 -4.54
C VAL A 227 -3.11 13.98 -4.01
N ALA A 228 -2.32 14.11 -2.96
CA ALA A 228 -2.02 15.39 -2.36
C ALA A 228 -1.19 16.33 -3.28
N ALA A 229 -0.20 15.80 -4.00
CA ALA A 229 0.58 16.57 -4.97
C ALA A 229 -0.27 17.02 -6.16
N GLU A 230 -1.18 16.18 -6.63
CA GLU A 230 -2.09 16.49 -7.73
C GLU A 230 -3.15 17.54 -7.33
N MET A 231 -3.62 17.52 -6.10
CA MET A 231 -4.56 18.54 -5.61
C MET A 231 -3.96 19.94 -5.60
N VAL A 232 -2.66 20.09 -5.40
CA VAL A 232 -2.02 21.42 -5.27
C VAL A 232 -1.40 21.89 -6.57
N ALA A 233 -0.80 21.01 -7.34
CA ALA A 233 0.10 21.40 -8.43
C ALA A 233 -0.21 20.73 -9.78
N ALA A 234 -1.40 20.13 -9.98
CA ALA A 234 -1.74 19.47 -11.23
C ALA A 234 -2.90 20.14 -11.97
N THR A 235 -2.90 19.95 -13.29
CA THR A 235 -4.01 20.28 -14.20
C THR A 235 -4.72 19.02 -14.72
N SER A 236 -4.21 17.84 -14.36
CA SER A 236 -4.74 16.53 -14.74
C SER A 236 -4.32 15.48 -13.71
N GLY A 237 -5.12 14.43 -13.57
CA GLY A 237 -4.92 13.35 -12.61
C GLY A 237 -6.12 13.16 -11.70
N LEU A 238 -6.12 12.06 -10.93
CA LEU A 238 -7.23 11.71 -10.03
C LEU A 238 -7.36 12.69 -8.86
N GLY A 239 -6.24 13.15 -8.29
CA GLY A 239 -6.26 14.15 -7.21
C GLY A 239 -6.77 15.52 -7.67
N TYR A 240 -6.41 15.92 -8.89
CA TYR A 240 -6.95 17.12 -9.53
C TYR A 240 -8.48 17.01 -9.73
N MET A 241 -8.98 15.85 -10.19
CA MET A 241 -10.42 15.62 -10.33
C MET A 241 -11.16 15.78 -8.99
N VAL A 242 -10.61 15.20 -7.92
CA VAL A 242 -11.21 15.29 -6.57
C VAL A 242 -11.29 16.75 -6.11
N LEU A 243 -10.21 17.52 -6.24
CA LEU A 243 -10.19 18.91 -5.84
C LEU A 243 -11.17 19.74 -6.68
N SER A 244 -11.11 19.62 -8.01
CA SER A 244 -11.97 20.41 -8.91
C SER A 244 -13.45 20.08 -8.69
N ALA A 245 -13.80 18.79 -8.51
CA ALA A 245 -15.17 18.39 -8.21
C ALA A 245 -15.68 18.89 -6.84
N SER A 246 -14.78 19.15 -5.88
CA SER A 246 -15.17 19.70 -4.57
C SER A 246 -15.47 21.20 -4.59
N GLN A 247 -15.06 21.92 -5.65
CA GLN A 247 -15.27 23.37 -5.81
C GLN A 247 -16.57 23.71 -6.56
N PHE A 248 -17.20 22.75 -7.16
CA PHE A 248 -18.47 22.86 -7.88
C PHE A 248 -19.56 22.01 -7.22
#